data_a3ae8e6885040554738f549cde4ffe77
#
_entry.id   a3ae8e6885040554738f549cde4ffe77
#
_cell.length_a   1.000
_cell.length_b   1.000
_cell.length_c   1.000
_cell.angle_alpha   90.00
_cell.angle_beta   90.00
_cell.angle_gamma   90.00
#
_symmetry.space_group_name_H-M   'P 1'
#
loop_
_entity.id
_entity.type
_entity.pdbx_description
1 polymer ?
#
loop_
_entity_poly.entity_id
_entity_poly.type
_entity_poly.pdbx_seq_one_letter_code
_entity_poly.pdbx_strand_id
1 'polypeptide(L)'
;MIRCRLDMTTYRGEDEITFGPHIDMSGEDYTSIFYLTECNAPTIIYNEKSNDATIPNDLTILKEIEVKENRVVVFKGDQIHSGMCATDVSRRILINTNFI
;
A
#
# COMPACT_ATOMS: atom_id res chain seq x y z
N MET A 1 -6.96 -19.02 0.13
CA MET A 1 -7.54 -18.13 -0.89
C MET A 1 -6.46 -17.20 -1.41
N ILE A 2 -6.46 -16.96 -2.69
CA ILE A 2 -5.54 -16.01 -3.33
C ILE A 2 -6.39 -14.98 -4.08
N ARG A 3 -6.10 -13.71 -3.84
CA ARG A 3 -6.73 -12.61 -4.59
C ARG A 3 -5.61 -11.75 -5.18
N CYS A 4 -5.72 -11.49 -6.48
CA CYS A 4 -4.74 -10.69 -7.21
C CYS A 4 -5.45 -9.54 -7.91
N ARG A 5 -4.89 -8.33 -7.79
CA ARG A 5 -5.50 -7.14 -8.38
C ARG A 5 -4.42 -6.26 -9.00
N LEU A 6 -4.66 -5.82 -10.21
CA LEU A 6 -3.84 -4.80 -10.86
C LEU A 6 -4.42 -3.43 -10.50
N ASP A 7 -3.63 -2.61 -9.84
CA ASP A 7 -4.04 -1.28 -9.43
C ASP A 7 -3.29 -0.23 -10.24
N MET A 8 -4.02 0.80 -10.65
CA MET A 8 -3.45 1.95 -11.32
C MET A 8 -3.98 3.22 -10.69
N THR A 9 -3.07 4.13 -10.32
CA THR A 9 -3.44 5.48 -9.89
C THR A 9 -2.90 6.48 -10.89
N THR A 10 -3.67 7.54 -11.15
CA THR A 10 -3.31 8.57 -12.11
C THR A 10 -2.84 9.83 -11.39
N TYR A 11 -2.09 10.65 -12.12
CA TYR A 11 -1.65 11.95 -11.63
C TYR A 11 -2.85 12.85 -11.32
N ARG A 12 -2.88 13.44 -10.12
CA ARG A 12 -3.98 14.28 -9.64
C ARG A 12 -3.55 15.70 -9.28
N GLY A 13 -2.47 16.17 -9.88
CA GLY A 13 -1.95 17.49 -9.59
C GLY A 13 -0.66 17.40 -8.77
N GLU A 14 -0.12 18.56 -8.39
CA GLU A 14 1.15 18.63 -7.66
C GLU A 14 1.00 18.39 -6.16
N ASP A 15 -0.23 18.40 -5.66
CA ASP A 15 -0.48 18.16 -4.23
C ASP A 15 -0.42 16.68 -3.91
N GLU A 16 0.23 16.34 -2.80
CA GLU A 16 0.28 14.98 -2.32
C GLU A 16 -1.10 14.55 -1.82
N ILE A 17 -1.62 13.48 -2.40
CA ILE A 17 -2.87 12.87 -1.95
C ILE A 17 -2.55 11.50 -1.37
N THR A 18 -2.81 11.34 -0.08
CA THR A 18 -2.64 10.07 0.62
C THR A 18 -3.97 9.33 0.63
N PHE A 19 -3.96 8.08 0.19
CA PHE A 19 -5.11 7.19 0.37
C PHE A 19 -5.17 6.76 1.82
N GLY A 20 -6.39 6.67 2.37
CA GLY A 20 -6.57 6.39 3.78
C GLY A 20 -5.88 5.11 4.25
N PRO A 21 -5.34 5.11 5.49
CA PRO A 21 -4.80 3.89 6.08
C PRO A 21 -5.84 2.80 6.16
N HIS A 22 -5.45 1.55 5.84
CA HIS A 22 -6.38 0.41 5.80
C HIS A 22 -5.63 -0.90 5.94
N ILE A 23 -6.40 -1.97 6.10
CA ILE A 23 -5.94 -3.34 5.89
C ILE A 23 -6.67 -3.89 4.66
N ASP A 24 -6.04 -4.80 3.95
CA ASP A 24 -6.68 -5.41 2.76
C ASP A 24 -7.60 -6.56 3.16
N MET A 25 -7.15 -7.38 4.10
CA MET A 25 -7.90 -8.52 4.60
C MET A 25 -7.60 -8.70 6.08
N SER A 26 -8.55 -9.26 6.82
CA SER A 26 -8.37 -9.51 8.26
C SER A 26 -7.59 -10.79 8.52
N GLY A 27 -6.78 -10.79 9.57
CA GLY A 27 -6.30 -12.00 10.22
C GLY A 27 -5.01 -12.60 9.69
N GLU A 28 -5.05 -13.85 9.23
CA GLU A 28 -3.89 -14.73 9.11
C GLU A 28 -3.24 -14.73 7.73
N ASP A 29 -3.71 -13.92 6.82
CA ASP A 29 -3.18 -13.87 5.47
C ASP A 29 -2.02 -12.89 5.34
N TYR A 30 -1.46 -12.84 4.13
CA TYR A 30 -0.38 -11.95 3.76
C TYR A 30 -0.80 -11.05 2.62
N THR A 31 -0.19 -9.87 2.56
CA THR A 31 -0.31 -8.95 1.43
C THR A 31 1.04 -8.82 0.76
N SER A 32 1.08 -8.92 -0.56
CA SER A 32 2.27 -8.57 -1.34
C SER A 32 1.94 -7.48 -2.34
N ILE A 33 2.88 -6.57 -2.54
CA ILE A 33 2.77 -5.51 -3.54
C ILE A 33 3.98 -5.61 -4.45
N PHE A 34 3.72 -5.81 -5.74
CA PHE A 34 4.74 -5.82 -6.77
C PHE A 34 4.63 -4.53 -7.58
N TYR A 35 5.66 -3.69 -7.53
CA TYR A 35 5.66 -2.42 -8.23
C TYR A 35 6.11 -2.59 -9.67
N LEU A 36 5.25 -2.19 -10.61
CA LEU A 36 5.56 -2.22 -12.03
C LEU A 36 6.18 -0.91 -12.51
N THR A 37 5.94 0.18 -11.79
CA THR A 37 6.49 1.50 -12.12
C THR A 37 7.23 2.06 -10.92
N GLU A 38 8.19 2.94 -11.20
CA GLU A 38 8.94 3.68 -10.19
C GLU A 38 8.36 5.08 -10.06
N CYS A 39 8.22 5.60 -8.83
CA CYS A 39 7.66 6.91 -8.59
C CYS A 39 8.02 7.45 -7.21
N ASN A 40 7.66 8.69 -6.95
CA ASN A 40 7.95 9.38 -5.69
C ASN A 40 6.89 9.16 -4.58
N ALA A 41 5.92 8.31 -4.80
CA ALA A 41 4.84 8.07 -3.84
C ALA A 41 5.07 6.76 -3.08
N PRO A 42 5.67 6.83 -1.87
CA PRO A 42 5.99 5.61 -1.12
C PRO A 42 4.74 4.90 -0.61
N THR A 43 4.88 3.61 -0.34
CA THR A 43 3.92 2.87 0.47
C THR A 43 4.28 3.06 1.94
N ILE A 44 3.31 3.45 2.75
CA ILE A 44 3.54 3.72 4.17
C ILE A 44 3.02 2.53 4.97
N ILE A 45 3.88 1.98 5.82
CA ILE A 45 3.54 0.91 6.76
C ILE A 45 3.51 1.52 8.16
N TYR A 46 2.43 1.28 8.88
CA TYR A 46 2.26 1.79 10.23
C TYR A 46 2.60 0.72 11.27
N ASN A 47 2.94 1.15 12.48
CA ASN A 47 3.22 0.23 13.58
C ASN A 47 1.97 -0.52 14.04
N GLU A 48 0.82 0.13 13.94
CA GLU A 48 -0.45 -0.38 14.42
C GLU A 48 -1.02 -1.45 13.48
N LYS A 49 -1.81 -2.36 14.05
CA LYS A 49 -2.44 -3.47 13.32
C LYS A 49 -3.92 -3.46 13.58
N SER A 50 -4.69 -4.07 12.67
CA SER A 50 -6.13 -4.22 12.82
C SER A 50 -6.58 -5.58 12.30
N ASN A 51 -7.56 -6.18 13.00
CA ASN A 51 -8.15 -7.45 12.58
C ASN A 51 -9.53 -7.30 11.96
N ASP A 52 -10.14 -6.13 12.08
CA ASP A 52 -11.55 -5.93 11.74
C ASP A 52 -11.80 -4.68 10.91
N ALA A 53 -10.78 -4.15 10.28
CA ALA A 53 -10.83 -2.91 9.50
C ALA A 53 -11.09 -1.65 10.33
N THR A 54 -11.11 -1.75 11.65
CA THR A 54 -11.15 -0.58 12.52
C THR A 54 -9.76 0.05 12.57
N ILE A 55 -9.66 1.32 12.19
CA ILE A 55 -8.38 2.01 12.10
C ILE A 55 -8.25 2.99 13.28
N PRO A 56 -7.22 2.86 14.12
CA PRO A 56 -6.97 3.81 15.21
C PRO A 56 -6.74 5.23 14.69
N ASN A 57 -7.09 6.22 15.49
CA ASN A 57 -6.84 7.63 15.15
C ASN A 57 -5.37 8.02 15.26
N ASP A 58 -4.63 7.35 16.15
CA ASP A 58 -3.23 7.67 16.43
C ASP A 58 -2.34 6.61 15.77
N LEU A 59 -1.97 6.85 14.52
CA LEU A 59 -1.07 5.97 13.78
C LEU A 59 0.35 6.51 13.82
N THR A 60 1.31 5.59 13.97
CA THR A 60 2.73 5.91 13.90
C THR A 60 3.38 5.16 12.75
N ILE A 61 4.25 5.84 12.00
CA ILE A 61 4.89 5.25 10.84
C ILE A 61 6.02 4.31 11.27
N LEU A 62 5.94 3.05 10.85
CA LEU A 62 7.00 2.08 11.00
C LEU A 62 8.03 2.24 9.89
N LYS A 63 7.58 2.35 8.65
CA LYS A 63 8.47 2.39 7.50
C LYS A 63 7.78 3.00 6.28
N GLU A 64 8.54 3.75 5.51
CA GLU A 64 8.14 4.20 4.17
C GLU A 64 8.91 3.36 3.15
N ILE A 65 8.16 2.68 2.27
CA ILE A 65 8.74 1.80 1.25
C ILE A 65 8.80 2.58 -0.06
N GLU A 66 10.00 2.86 -0.53
CA GLU A 66 10.21 3.46 -1.84
C GLU A 66 9.66 2.59 -2.95
N VAL A 67 8.93 3.19 -3.89
CA VAL A 67 8.39 2.49 -5.04
C VAL A 67 9.46 2.40 -6.11
N LYS A 68 10.02 1.21 -6.26
CA LYS A 68 11.05 0.87 -7.25
C LYS A 68 10.51 -0.16 -8.21
N GLU A 69 10.78 -0.01 -9.50
CA GLU A 69 10.40 -1.01 -10.49
C GLU A 69 10.96 -2.38 -10.11
N ASN A 70 10.11 -3.40 -10.20
CA ASN A 70 10.41 -4.79 -9.86
C ASN A 70 10.64 -5.07 -8.37
N ARG A 71 10.34 -4.13 -7.48
CA ARG A 71 10.39 -4.39 -6.04
C ARG A 71 9.12 -5.08 -5.59
N VAL A 72 9.27 -6.08 -4.73
CA VAL A 72 8.16 -6.77 -4.06
C VAL A 72 8.24 -6.47 -2.56
N VAL A 73 7.10 -6.13 -1.97
CA VAL A 73 6.96 -5.94 -0.53
C VAL A 73 5.94 -6.95 -0.02
N VAL A 74 6.25 -7.65 1.06
CA VAL A 74 5.35 -8.63 1.68
C VAL A 74 5.19 -8.29 3.15
N PHE A 75 3.96 -8.26 3.61
CA PHE A 75 3.65 -8.02 5.02
C PHE A 75 2.38 -8.76 5.44
N LYS A 76 2.14 -8.84 6.74
CA LYS A 76 0.95 -9.50 7.29
C LYS A 76 -0.32 -8.76 6.90
N GLY A 77 -1.41 -9.49 6.70
CA GLY A 77 -2.69 -8.92 6.30
C GLY A 77 -3.31 -7.98 7.32
N ASP A 78 -2.97 -8.13 8.61
CA ASP A 78 -3.44 -7.25 9.67
C ASP A 78 -2.65 -5.94 9.78
N GLN A 79 -1.61 -5.78 8.97
CA GLN A 79 -0.74 -4.60 8.99
C GLN A 79 -1.42 -3.41 8.31
N ILE A 80 -1.60 -2.32 9.06
CA ILE A 80 -2.17 -1.10 8.51
C ILE A 80 -1.15 -0.43 7.59
N HIS A 81 -1.58 -0.04 6.42
CA HIS A 81 -0.73 0.59 5.41
C HIS A 81 -1.53 1.59 4.58
N SER A 82 -0.83 2.44 3.85
CA SER A 82 -1.46 3.40 2.94
C SER A 82 -0.56 3.67 1.73
N GLY A 83 -1.18 4.14 0.66
CA GLY A 83 -0.49 4.60 -0.53
C GLY A 83 -0.69 6.08 -0.75
N MET A 84 0.02 6.63 -1.73
CA MET A 84 -0.07 8.03 -2.12
C MET A 84 -0.16 8.14 -3.64
N CYS A 85 -0.71 9.24 -4.14
CA CYS A 85 -0.63 9.56 -5.56
C CYS A 85 0.76 10.08 -5.88
N ALA A 86 1.34 9.56 -6.96
CA ALA A 86 2.63 10.06 -7.45
C ALA A 86 2.48 11.43 -8.08
N THR A 87 3.50 12.27 -7.95
CA THR A 87 3.55 13.60 -8.56
C THR A 87 4.60 13.71 -9.67
N ASP A 88 5.45 12.70 -9.82
CA ASP A 88 6.54 12.68 -10.82
C ASP A 88 6.26 11.78 -12.02
N VAL A 89 5.14 11.05 -12.03
CA VAL A 89 4.72 10.20 -13.15
C VAL A 89 3.22 10.36 -13.37
N SER A 90 2.78 10.11 -14.61
CA SER A 90 1.35 10.19 -14.94
C SER A 90 0.55 9.03 -14.39
N ARG A 91 1.19 7.88 -14.16
CA ARG A 91 0.54 6.67 -13.65
C ARG A 91 1.46 5.91 -12.71
N ARG A 92 0.86 5.33 -11.68
CA ARG A 92 1.51 4.42 -10.76
C ARG A 92 0.78 3.08 -10.87
N ILE A 93 1.51 2.03 -11.25
CA ILE A 93 0.92 0.72 -11.52
C ILE A 93 1.58 -0.32 -10.62
N LEU A 94 0.76 -1.12 -9.97
CA LEU A 94 1.23 -2.19 -9.11
C LEU A 94 0.29 -3.39 -9.16
N ILE A 95 0.79 -4.53 -8.75
CA ILE A 95 -0.01 -5.75 -8.55
C ILE A 95 -0.08 -6.02 -7.06
N ASN A 96 -1.29 -6.04 -6.53
CA ASN A 96 -1.57 -6.34 -5.14
C ASN A 96 -2.09 -7.77 -5.03
N THR A 97 -1.45 -8.61 -4.23
CA THR A 97 -1.85 -9.99 -4.03
C THR A 97 -2.08 -10.24 -2.54
N ASN A 98 -3.22 -10.82 -2.22
CA ASN A 98 -3.53 -11.30 -0.87
C ASN A 98 -3.57 -12.83 -0.89
N PHE A 99 -2.88 -13.46 0.04
CA PHE A 99 -2.77 -14.93 0.06
C PHE A 99 -2.61 -15.44 1.49
N ILE A 100 -2.94 -16.70 1.63
CA ILE A 100 -2.81 -17.41 2.89
C ILE A 100 -1.63 -18.36 2.81
#